data_c6fea1d0270fb5c7aa4d109cb6b2d55f
#
_entry.id   c6fea1d0270fb5c7aa4d109cb6b2d55f
#
_cell.length_a   1.000
_cell.length_b   1.000
_cell.length_c   1.000
_cell.angle_alpha   90.00
_cell.angle_beta   90.00
_cell.angle_gamma   90.00
#
_symmetry.space_group_name_H-M   'P 1'
#
loop_
_entity.id
_entity.type
_entity.pdbx_description
1 polymer ?
#
loop_
_entity_poly.entity_id
_entity_poly.type
_entity_poly.pdbx_seq_one_letter_code
_entity_poly.pdbx_strand_id
1 'polypeptide(L)'
;MKNLKFIFLLLLFSCISLGTSDMTQNTEKAYFAGGCFWCMEPPFEVLDGVLEATSGYMGGEIENPTYEQVSMGNTGHAEVVEIEYDPNIITYGELLEVFWRNIDPTALNYQFADVGSQYRTEIFTV
;
A
#
# COMPACT_ATOMS: atom_id res chain seq x y z
N MET A 1 -59.46 23.73 47.25
CA MET A 1 -58.60 24.08 46.13
C MET A 1 -57.20 23.59 46.45
N LYS A 2 -56.76 22.46 45.87
CA LYS A 2 -55.46 21.80 46.12
C LYS A 2 -54.49 22.22 45.11
N ASN A 3 -53.39 22.91 45.49
CA ASN A 3 -52.30 23.32 44.61
C ASN A 3 -51.40 22.13 44.30
N LEU A 4 -51.42 21.65 43.12
CA LEU A 4 -50.51 20.61 42.61
C LEU A 4 -49.23 21.28 42.09
N LYS A 5 -48.12 21.13 42.85
CA LYS A 5 -46.80 21.60 42.43
C LYS A 5 -46.18 20.54 41.56
N PHE A 6 -46.01 20.82 40.26
CA PHE A 6 -45.20 20.02 39.33
C PHE A 6 -43.72 20.28 39.61
N ILE A 7 -43.03 19.27 40.13
CA ILE A 7 -41.56 19.30 40.21
C ILE A 7 -41.01 18.79 38.90
N PHE A 8 -40.43 19.71 38.12
CA PHE A 8 -39.72 19.38 36.87
C PHE A 8 -38.33 18.87 37.27
N LEU A 9 -38.14 17.55 37.24
CA LEU A 9 -36.83 16.92 37.45
C LEU A 9 -36.01 17.03 36.16
N LEU A 10 -35.11 18.00 36.08
CA LEU A 10 -34.14 18.17 35.00
C LEU A 10 -33.10 17.05 35.11
N LEU A 11 -33.25 15.98 34.29
CA LEU A 11 -32.21 15.01 34.08
C LEU A 11 -31.11 15.64 33.17
N LEU A 12 -30.03 16.07 33.81
CA LEU A 12 -28.80 16.45 33.14
C LEU A 12 -28.17 15.18 32.51
N PHE A 13 -28.41 14.96 31.23
CA PHE A 13 -27.73 13.94 30.45
C PHE A 13 -26.29 14.44 30.23
N SER A 14 -25.39 14.01 31.11
CA SER A 14 -23.95 14.24 30.93
C SER A 14 -23.51 13.41 29.73
N CYS A 15 -23.35 14.06 28.58
CA CYS A 15 -22.75 13.47 27.40
C CYS A 15 -21.25 13.24 27.66
N ILE A 16 -20.89 12.02 28.06
CA ILE A 16 -19.50 11.60 28.13
C ILE A 16 -19.04 11.47 26.69
N SER A 17 -18.33 12.48 26.17
CA SER A 17 -17.52 12.35 24.98
C SER A 17 -16.46 11.27 25.24
N LEU A 18 -16.71 10.05 24.78
CA LEU A 18 -15.63 9.09 24.55
C LEU A 18 -14.74 9.70 23.47
N GLY A 19 -13.61 10.25 23.88
CA GLY A 19 -12.54 10.61 22.96
C GLY A 19 -12.11 9.34 22.25
N THR A 20 -12.48 9.20 20.97
CA THR A 20 -11.80 8.29 20.08
C THR A 20 -10.36 8.77 20.00
N SER A 21 -9.46 8.09 20.70
CA SER A 21 -8.03 8.21 20.40
C SER A 21 -7.88 7.79 18.95
N ASP A 22 -7.65 8.77 18.09
CA ASP A 22 -7.17 8.54 16.72
C ASP A 22 -5.79 7.87 16.89
N MET A 23 -5.80 6.55 16.88
CA MET A 23 -4.58 5.75 16.79
C MET A 23 -4.08 5.98 15.38
N THR A 24 -3.21 6.97 15.18
CA THR A 24 -2.43 7.07 13.94
C THR A 24 -1.67 5.77 13.82
N GLN A 25 -2.18 4.88 12.98
CA GLN A 25 -1.51 3.62 12.67
C GLN A 25 -0.17 4.00 12.05
N ASN A 26 0.93 3.56 12.67
CA ASN A 26 2.25 3.80 12.13
C ASN A 26 2.44 2.85 10.96
N THR A 27 2.32 3.35 9.74
CA THR A 27 2.52 2.57 8.52
C THR A 27 3.81 2.97 7.83
N GLU A 28 4.42 2.04 7.14
CA GLU A 28 5.58 2.24 6.28
C GLU A 28 5.25 1.80 4.85
N LYS A 29 6.10 2.21 3.90
CA LYS A 29 5.94 1.86 2.50
C LYS A 29 7.19 1.19 1.94
N ALA A 30 6.97 0.18 1.10
CA ALA A 30 7.99 -0.49 0.31
C ALA A 30 7.62 -0.42 -1.17
N TYR A 31 8.61 -0.36 -2.07
CA TYR A 31 8.40 -0.21 -3.51
C TYR A 31 9.23 -1.24 -4.25
N PHE A 32 8.57 -2.21 -4.88
CA PHE A 32 9.21 -3.31 -5.56
C PHE A 32 8.82 -3.40 -7.04
N ALA A 33 9.81 -3.45 -7.91
CA ALA A 33 9.66 -3.76 -9.32
C ALA A 33 10.19 -5.17 -9.59
N GLY A 34 9.42 -6.03 -10.22
CA GLY A 34 9.76 -7.42 -10.42
C GLY A 34 8.92 -8.08 -11.52
N GLY A 35 8.71 -7.40 -12.64
CA GLY A 35 7.88 -7.87 -13.75
C GLY A 35 6.52 -7.20 -13.79
N CYS A 36 5.53 -7.90 -14.33
CA CYS A 36 4.16 -7.41 -14.40
C CYS A 36 3.60 -7.15 -12.99
N PHE A 37 3.19 -5.92 -12.73
CA PHE A 37 2.67 -5.53 -11.41
C PHE A 37 1.40 -6.30 -11.01
N TRP A 38 0.56 -6.72 -11.97
CA TRP A 38 -0.60 -7.57 -11.68
C TRP A 38 -0.22 -8.98 -11.17
N CYS A 39 1.01 -9.44 -11.49
CA CYS A 39 1.55 -10.67 -10.93
C CYS A 39 2.21 -10.44 -9.57
N MET A 40 2.68 -9.22 -9.31
CA MET A 40 3.38 -8.85 -8.09
C MET A 40 2.45 -8.45 -6.94
N GLU A 41 1.28 -7.89 -7.18
CA GLU A 41 0.33 -7.50 -6.13
C GLU A 41 -0.15 -8.69 -5.27
N PRO A 42 -0.70 -9.78 -5.86
CA PRO A 42 -1.36 -10.84 -5.07
C PRO A 42 -0.48 -11.49 -4.00
N PRO A 43 0.83 -11.74 -4.20
CA PRO A 43 1.70 -12.27 -3.16
C PRO A 43 1.80 -11.41 -1.90
N PHE A 44 1.60 -10.08 -2.02
CA PHE A 44 1.65 -9.15 -0.91
C PHE A 44 0.29 -8.92 -0.27
N GLU A 45 -0.77 -8.84 -1.06
CA GLU A 45 -2.14 -8.61 -0.56
C GLU A 45 -2.62 -9.63 0.46
N VAL A 46 -2.08 -10.85 0.41
CA VAL A 46 -2.48 -11.95 1.32
C VAL A 46 -1.71 -11.98 2.63
N LEU A 47 -0.74 -11.09 2.83
CA LEU A 47 0.12 -11.08 4.01
C LEU A 47 -0.53 -10.32 5.16
N ASP A 48 -0.53 -10.93 6.34
CA ASP A 48 -0.92 -10.24 7.56
C ASP A 48 0.04 -9.08 7.79
N GLY A 49 -0.50 -7.88 8.03
CA GLY A 49 0.27 -6.66 8.21
C GLY A 49 0.44 -5.81 6.95
N VAL A 50 0.17 -6.33 5.77
CA VAL A 50 0.02 -5.53 4.55
C VAL A 50 -1.39 -4.91 4.55
N LEU A 51 -1.45 -3.59 4.41
CA LEU A 51 -2.70 -2.83 4.42
C LEU A 51 -3.21 -2.59 3.01
N GLU A 52 -2.29 -2.33 2.09
CA GLU A 52 -2.59 -2.09 0.68
C GLU A 52 -1.37 -2.46 -0.19
N ALA A 53 -1.63 -3.02 -1.36
CA ALA A 53 -0.67 -3.19 -2.43
C ALA A 53 -1.22 -2.50 -3.68
N THR A 54 -0.48 -1.51 -4.21
CA THR A 54 -0.97 -0.65 -5.29
C THR A 54 0.01 -0.64 -6.45
N SER A 55 -0.46 -0.98 -7.65
CA SER A 55 0.33 -0.89 -8.88
C SER A 55 0.60 0.55 -9.30
N GLY A 56 1.80 0.80 -9.79
CA GLY A 56 2.22 2.12 -10.27
C GLY A 56 3.50 2.06 -11.10
N TYR A 57 4.11 3.22 -11.30
CA TYR A 57 5.31 3.38 -12.13
C TYR A 57 6.34 4.23 -11.42
N MET A 58 7.61 3.80 -11.42
CA MET A 58 8.73 4.54 -10.84
C MET A 58 9.99 4.47 -11.72
N GLY A 59 10.91 5.39 -11.49
CA GLY A 59 12.25 5.37 -12.07
C GLY A 59 12.38 6.02 -13.46
N GLY A 60 11.28 6.44 -14.07
CA GLY A 60 11.28 7.18 -15.35
C GLY A 60 11.18 8.69 -15.19
N GLU A 61 11.27 9.40 -16.30
CA GLU A 61 11.28 10.88 -16.34
C GLU A 61 9.92 11.49 -16.69
N ILE A 62 8.99 10.69 -17.23
CA ILE A 62 7.68 11.17 -17.67
C ILE A 62 6.75 11.26 -16.47
N GLU A 63 6.25 12.46 -16.16
CA GLU A 63 5.26 12.65 -15.11
C GLU A 63 3.90 12.07 -15.53
N ASN A 64 3.27 11.31 -14.61
CA ASN A 64 1.95 10.71 -14.79
C ASN A 64 1.83 9.92 -16.11
N PRO A 65 2.72 8.95 -16.38
CA PRO A 65 2.67 8.19 -17.63
C PRO A 65 1.41 7.35 -17.71
N THR A 66 0.89 7.14 -18.92
CA THR A 66 -0.18 6.19 -19.16
C THR A 66 0.37 4.76 -19.25
N TYR A 67 -0.51 3.78 -19.08
CA TYR A 67 -0.16 2.37 -19.27
C TYR A 67 0.44 2.09 -20.65
N GLU A 68 -0.17 2.66 -21.70
CA GLU A 68 0.30 2.50 -23.07
C GLU A 68 1.71 3.06 -23.26
N GLN A 69 2.01 4.21 -22.65
CA GLN A 69 3.34 4.82 -22.73
C GLN A 69 4.40 3.92 -22.08
N VAL A 70 4.11 3.40 -20.86
CA VAL A 70 5.06 2.53 -20.17
C VAL A 70 5.22 1.19 -20.90
N SER A 71 4.13 0.61 -21.38
CA SER A 71 4.13 -0.66 -22.14
C SER A 71 4.96 -0.60 -23.41
N MET A 72 5.12 0.58 -24.03
CA MET A 72 6.02 0.78 -25.15
C MET A 72 7.52 0.71 -24.78
N GLY A 73 7.86 0.72 -23.49
CA GLY A 73 9.22 0.50 -23.00
C GLY A 73 10.18 1.68 -23.16
N ASN A 74 9.69 2.88 -23.47
CA ASN A 74 10.52 4.06 -23.76
C ASN A 74 10.38 5.21 -22.75
N THR A 75 9.69 5.00 -21.63
CA THR A 75 9.49 6.02 -20.59
C THR A 75 10.57 6.02 -19.50
N GLY A 76 11.38 4.97 -19.42
CA GLY A 76 12.31 4.73 -18.33
C GLY A 76 11.65 4.19 -17.05
N HIS A 77 10.32 4.20 -16.96
CA HIS A 77 9.62 3.65 -15.81
C HIS A 77 9.69 2.13 -15.74
N ALA A 78 9.74 1.62 -14.50
CA ALA A 78 9.41 0.23 -14.20
C ALA A 78 7.96 0.14 -13.72
N GLU A 79 7.34 -1.02 -13.95
CA GLU A 79 6.13 -1.42 -13.24
C GLU A 79 6.49 -1.75 -11.79
N VAL A 80 5.81 -1.13 -10.85
CA VAL A 80 6.14 -1.16 -9.42
C VAL A 80 4.88 -1.46 -8.61
N VAL A 81 5.03 -2.20 -7.53
CA VAL A 81 4.01 -2.31 -6.49
C VAL A 81 4.47 -1.52 -5.27
N GLU A 82 3.67 -0.53 -4.87
CA GLU A 82 3.76 0.13 -3.57
C GLU A 82 3.04 -0.76 -2.55
N ILE A 83 3.71 -1.06 -1.46
CA ILE A 83 3.17 -1.87 -0.37
C ILE A 83 3.13 -1.00 0.88
N GLU A 84 1.93 -0.67 1.34
CA GLU A 84 1.72 -0.04 2.64
C GLU A 84 1.51 -1.13 3.70
N TYR A 85 2.29 -1.09 4.78
CA TYR A 85 2.29 -2.14 5.78
C TYR A 85 2.47 -1.59 7.20
N ASP A 86 2.02 -2.36 8.20
CA ASP A 86 2.26 -2.11 9.62
C ASP A 86 3.56 -2.82 10.04
N PRO A 87 4.64 -2.06 10.35
CA PRO A 87 5.94 -2.63 10.71
C PRO A 87 5.94 -3.37 12.06
N ASN A 88 4.86 -3.27 12.85
CA ASN A 88 4.70 -4.05 14.07
C ASN A 88 4.16 -5.46 13.81
N ILE A 89 3.59 -5.71 12.62
CA ILE A 89 3.00 -7.01 12.23
C ILE A 89 3.90 -7.73 11.23
N ILE A 90 4.39 -7.02 10.21
CA ILE A 90 5.28 -7.57 9.19
C ILE A 90 6.48 -6.64 8.99
N THR A 91 7.67 -7.20 8.90
CA THR A 91 8.90 -6.43 8.70
C THR A 91 9.21 -6.24 7.22
N TYR A 92 9.97 -5.20 6.90
CA TYR A 92 10.51 -5.00 5.55
C TYR A 92 11.31 -6.20 5.04
N GLY A 93 12.05 -6.89 5.94
CA GLY A 93 12.80 -8.11 5.61
C GLY A 93 11.90 -9.26 5.16
N GLU A 94 10.74 -9.43 5.79
CA GLU A 94 9.75 -10.44 5.39
C GLU A 94 9.12 -10.10 4.03
N LEU A 95 8.84 -8.82 3.77
CA LEU A 95 8.40 -8.37 2.45
C LEU A 95 9.45 -8.65 1.36
N LEU A 96 10.74 -8.41 1.66
CA LEU A 96 11.84 -8.75 0.75
C LEU A 96 11.93 -10.26 0.48
N GLU A 97 11.70 -11.12 1.47
CA GLU A 97 11.67 -12.57 1.25
C GLU A 97 10.56 -12.98 0.28
N VAL A 98 9.38 -12.38 0.39
CA VAL A 98 8.28 -12.61 -0.55
C VAL A 98 8.65 -12.11 -1.94
N PHE A 99 9.24 -10.91 -2.04
CA PHE A 99 9.72 -10.35 -3.30
C PHE A 99 10.69 -11.31 -4.02
N TRP A 100 11.76 -11.75 -3.36
CA TRP A 100 12.78 -12.62 -3.94
C TRP A 100 12.25 -14.00 -4.37
N ARG A 101 11.19 -14.49 -3.76
CA ARG A 101 10.55 -15.77 -4.13
C ARG A 101 9.64 -15.65 -5.36
N ASN A 102 9.26 -14.45 -5.74
CA ASN A 102 8.32 -14.21 -6.84
C ASN A 102 8.98 -13.66 -8.11
N ILE A 103 10.30 -13.52 -8.14
CA ILE A 103 11.05 -13.02 -9.28
C ILE A 103 12.21 -13.95 -9.67
N ASP A 104 12.74 -13.75 -10.88
CA ASP A 104 14.08 -14.22 -11.25
C ASP A 104 15.09 -13.06 -11.05
N PRO A 105 15.91 -13.09 -9.99
CA PRO A 105 16.83 -11.99 -9.67
C PRO A 105 18.01 -11.90 -10.64
N THR A 106 18.17 -12.88 -11.56
CA THR A 106 19.21 -12.90 -12.59
C THR A 106 18.74 -12.32 -13.92
N ALA A 107 17.43 -12.05 -14.06
CA ALA A 107 16.85 -11.52 -15.27
C ALA A 107 17.16 -10.02 -15.44
N LEU A 108 17.66 -9.65 -16.61
CA LEU A 108 17.94 -8.26 -16.97
C LEU A 108 16.88 -7.77 -17.96
N ASN A 109 16.07 -6.77 -17.55
CA ASN A 109 15.01 -6.19 -18.36
C ASN A 109 13.97 -7.21 -18.87
N TYR A 110 13.66 -8.21 -18.06
CA TYR A 110 12.54 -9.13 -18.29
C TYR A 110 12.19 -9.86 -16.99
N GLN A 111 10.97 -10.40 -16.91
CA GLN A 111 10.60 -11.38 -15.91
C GLN A 111 9.69 -12.41 -16.58
N PHE A 112 10.08 -13.69 -16.51
CA PHE A 112 9.37 -14.81 -17.13
C PHE A 112 9.08 -14.56 -18.62
N ALA A 113 7.80 -14.32 -18.98
CA ALA A 113 7.38 -14.07 -20.36
C ALA A 113 7.36 -12.58 -20.74
N ASP A 114 7.45 -11.69 -19.76
CA ASP A 114 7.36 -10.24 -19.95
C ASP A 114 8.74 -9.66 -20.24
N VAL A 115 8.95 -9.13 -21.45
CA VAL A 115 10.23 -8.63 -21.93
C VAL A 115 10.16 -7.11 -22.13
N GLY A 116 11.10 -6.40 -21.52
CA GLY A 116 11.24 -4.94 -21.61
C GLY A 116 11.80 -4.34 -20.32
N SER A 117 12.38 -3.15 -20.42
CA SER A 117 12.95 -2.43 -19.27
C SER A 117 11.91 -2.08 -18.21
N GLN A 118 10.63 -1.98 -18.58
CA GLN A 118 9.52 -1.77 -17.67
C GLN A 118 9.28 -2.96 -16.74
N TYR A 119 9.77 -4.15 -17.07
CA TYR A 119 9.67 -5.38 -16.27
C TYR A 119 10.96 -5.73 -15.53
N ARG A 120 11.90 -4.78 -15.42
CA ARG A 120 13.17 -5.00 -14.70
C ARG A 120 12.95 -5.21 -13.21
N THR A 121 13.89 -5.90 -12.60
CA THR A 121 13.98 -6.03 -11.15
C THR A 121 14.63 -4.78 -10.55
N GLU A 122 13.92 -4.12 -9.63
CA GLU A 122 14.45 -2.96 -8.93
C GLU A 122 13.77 -2.80 -7.55
N ILE A 123 14.49 -2.26 -6.58
CA ILE A 123 13.95 -1.86 -5.28
C ILE A 123 14.17 -0.36 -5.17
N PHE A 124 13.08 0.39 -5.00
CA PHE A 124 13.14 1.84 -4.85
C PHE A 124 13.14 2.24 -3.37
N THR A 125 13.98 3.21 -3.03
CA THR A 125 13.99 3.87 -1.73
C THR A 125 13.59 5.33 -1.90
N VAL A 126 12.68 5.83 -1.09
CA VAL A 126 12.15 7.19 -1.10
C VAL A 126 12.37 7.86 0.24
#